data_3bc83c133aa31e4b9089ff6ba6c488e0
#
_entry.id   3bc83c133aa31e4b9089ff6ba6c488e0
#
_cell.length_a   1.000
_cell.length_b   1.000
_cell.length_c   1.000
_cell.angle_alpha   90.00
_cell.angle_beta   90.00
_cell.angle_gamma   90.00
#
_symmetry.space_group_name_H-M   'P 1'
#
loop_
_entity.id
_entity.type
_entity.pdbx_description
1 polymer ?
#
loop_
_entity_poly.entity_id
_entity_poly.type
_entity_poly.pdbx_seq_one_letter_code
_entity_poly.pdbx_strand_id
1 'polypeptide(L)'
;MDAHGVDLFPRGSDVEIGDFLHLQYSSDSIDLCISQCAFFVSRDQKNALSECWRVLKKEGFLLLSDLDTGNLLEMAEQTGFTILRQEDQTLLWREYYLEAIWNDSFCCEEYKLLQKEYKGKKLRYTMLVGRKE
;
A
#
# COMPACT_ATOMS: atom_id res chain seq x y z
N MET A 1 9.88 20.28 1.81
CA MET A 1 9.09 19.19 1.21
C MET A 1 7.62 19.44 1.49
N ASP A 2 6.79 19.36 0.47
CA ASP A 2 5.35 19.54 0.59
C ASP A 2 4.69 18.15 0.60
N ALA A 3 4.15 17.73 1.74
CA ALA A 3 3.60 16.40 1.93
C ALA A 3 2.10 16.46 2.20
N HIS A 4 1.35 15.60 1.52
CA HIS A 4 -0.10 15.47 1.64
C HIS A 4 -0.46 14.03 1.99
N GLY A 5 -1.31 13.84 2.99
CA GLY A 5 -1.88 12.55 3.32
C GLY A 5 -3.34 12.46 2.91
N VAL A 6 -3.77 11.27 2.49
CA VAL A 6 -5.15 11.01 2.06
C VAL A 6 -5.69 9.78 2.76
N ASP A 7 -6.88 9.89 3.35
CA ASP A 7 -7.58 8.78 3.99
C ASP A 7 -9.09 9.00 3.87
N LEU A 8 -9.86 7.91 3.79
CA LEU A 8 -11.32 7.98 3.83
C LEU A 8 -11.82 8.48 5.21
N PHE A 9 -11.13 8.12 6.27
CA PHE A 9 -11.46 8.45 7.65
C PHE A 9 -10.24 9.02 8.38
N PRO A 10 -9.83 10.27 8.06
CA PRO A 10 -8.60 10.82 8.64
C PRO A 10 -8.71 11.00 10.15
N ARG A 11 -7.61 10.66 10.84
CA ARG A 11 -7.50 10.75 12.30
C ARG A 11 -6.79 12.02 12.76
N GLY A 12 -6.34 12.86 11.84
CA GLY A 12 -5.61 14.09 12.14
C GLY A 12 -5.83 15.16 11.08
N SER A 13 -5.50 16.41 11.42
CA SER A 13 -5.69 17.57 10.54
C SER A 13 -4.72 17.61 9.35
N ASP A 14 -3.63 16.83 9.41
CA ASP A 14 -2.62 16.78 8.35
C ASP A 14 -2.99 15.82 7.22
N VAL A 15 -4.13 15.13 7.35
CA VAL A 15 -4.59 14.14 6.38
C VAL A 15 -5.91 14.63 5.79
N GLU A 16 -5.97 14.68 4.46
CA GLU A 16 -7.17 15.08 3.73
C GLU A 16 -8.16 13.92 3.62
N ILE A 17 -9.45 14.23 3.62
CA ILE A 17 -10.49 13.24 3.30
C ILE A 17 -10.41 12.94 1.82
N GLY A 18 -10.21 11.68 1.46
CA GLY A 18 -10.14 11.27 0.07
C GLY A 18 -9.99 9.77 -0.09
N ASP A 19 -10.13 9.34 -1.32
CA ASP A 19 -10.02 7.95 -1.72
C ASP A 19 -8.78 7.79 -2.60
N PHE A 20 -7.83 6.93 -2.21
CA PHE A 20 -6.63 6.69 -3.01
C PHE A 20 -6.92 5.97 -4.34
N LEU A 21 -8.13 5.43 -4.52
CA LEU A 21 -8.57 4.90 -5.82
C LEU A 21 -8.98 6.03 -6.77
N HIS A 22 -9.21 7.24 -6.25
CA HIS A 22 -9.62 8.44 -7.00
C HIS A 22 -8.95 9.68 -6.42
N LEU A 23 -7.65 9.80 -6.61
CA LEU A 23 -6.87 10.91 -6.07
C LEU A 23 -7.23 12.24 -6.73
N GLN A 24 -7.38 13.29 -5.92
CA GLN A 24 -7.74 14.64 -6.36
C GLN A 24 -6.54 15.44 -6.89
N TYR A 25 -5.45 14.78 -7.22
CA TYR A 25 -4.26 15.40 -7.79
C TYR A 25 -4.22 15.22 -9.29
N SER A 26 -3.68 16.21 -9.99
CA SER A 26 -3.49 16.14 -11.44
C SER A 26 -2.51 15.03 -11.80
N SER A 27 -2.64 14.51 -13.02
CA SER A 27 -1.62 13.59 -13.57
C SER A 27 -0.26 14.29 -13.61
N ASP A 28 0.80 13.52 -13.36
CA ASP A 28 2.19 14.00 -13.42
C ASP A 28 2.48 15.19 -12.49
N SER A 29 1.90 15.20 -11.29
CA SER A 29 2.04 16.31 -10.33
C SER A 29 2.81 15.95 -9.07
N ILE A 30 3.00 14.66 -8.77
CA ILE A 30 3.56 14.18 -7.51
C ILE A 30 4.93 13.54 -7.75
N ASP A 31 5.88 13.86 -6.88
CA ASP A 31 7.25 13.33 -6.99
C ASP A 31 7.41 11.96 -6.34
N LEU A 32 6.65 11.70 -5.28
CA LEU A 32 6.77 10.48 -4.47
C LEU A 32 5.41 10.09 -3.90
N CYS A 33 5.03 8.84 -4.11
CA CYS A 33 3.90 8.21 -3.41
C CYS A 33 4.41 7.21 -2.38
N ILE A 34 3.84 7.24 -1.19
CA ILE A 34 4.14 6.29 -0.12
C ILE A 34 2.83 5.66 0.33
N SER A 35 2.80 4.33 0.37
CA SER A 35 1.67 3.60 0.93
C SER A 35 2.17 2.44 1.79
N GLN A 36 1.60 2.32 2.97
CA GLN A 36 1.93 1.27 3.91
C GLN A 36 0.67 0.57 4.39
N CYS A 37 0.52 -0.69 3.98
CA CYS A 37 -0.59 -1.57 4.39
C CYS A 37 -1.99 -0.98 4.15
N ALA A 38 -2.16 -0.22 3.07
CA ALA A 38 -3.41 0.49 2.78
C ALA A 38 -4.14 -0.06 1.54
N PHE A 39 -3.44 -0.35 0.47
CA PHE A 39 -4.07 -0.75 -0.80
C PHE A 39 -4.82 -2.07 -0.70
N PHE A 40 -4.29 -3.01 0.06
CA PHE A 40 -4.91 -4.32 0.25
C PHE A 40 -6.31 -4.21 0.87
N VAL A 41 -6.50 -3.28 1.80
CA VAL A 41 -7.77 -3.07 2.51
C VAL A 41 -8.88 -2.65 1.54
N SER A 42 -8.54 -1.93 0.48
CA SER A 42 -9.50 -1.54 -0.56
C SER A 42 -9.98 -2.70 -1.43
N ARG A 43 -9.26 -3.83 -1.41
CA ARG A 43 -9.47 -4.99 -2.29
C ARG A 43 -9.29 -4.69 -3.77
N ASP A 44 -8.64 -3.57 -4.08
CA ASP A 44 -8.40 -3.12 -5.45
C ASP A 44 -7.00 -2.50 -5.59
N GLN A 45 -5.99 -3.32 -5.27
CA GLN A 45 -4.59 -2.91 -5.36
C GLN A 45 -4.21 -2.44 -6.77
N LYS A 46 -4.81 -3.04 -7.78
CA LYS A 46 -4.53 -2.69 -9.18
C LYS A 46 -4.91 -1.25 -9.49
N ASN A 47 -6.11 -0.81 -9.11
CA ASN A 47 -6.56 0.56 -9.33
C ASN A 47 -5.79 1.55 -8.46
N ALA A 48 -5.46 1.17 -7.22
CA ALA A 48 -4.61 1.99 -6.36
C ALA A 48 -3.24 2.23 -6.99
N LEU A 49 -2.61 1.20 -7.54
CA LEU A 49 -1.34 1.32 -8.26
C LEU A 49 -1.48 2.20 -9.51
N SER A 50 -2.57 2.06 -10.26
CA SER A 50 -2.84 2.88 -11.45
C SER A 50 -2.99 4.36 -11.11
N GLU A 51 -3.68 4.69 -10.01
CA GLU A 51 -3.82 6.07 -9.54
C GLU A 51 -2.49 6.67 -9.09
N CYS A 52 -1.68 5.90 -8.35
CA CYS A 52 -0.33 6.33 -8.00
C CYS A 52 0.51 6.60 -9.26
N TRP A 53 0.45 5.71 -10.22
CA TRP A 53 1.18 5.89 -11.49
C TRP A 53 0.71 7.13 -12.24
N ARG A 54 -0.60 7.37 -12.28
CA ARG A 54 -1.17 8.54 -12.94
C ARG A 54 -0.66 9.86 -12.35
N VAL A 55 -0.71 9.98 -11.00
CA VAL A 55 -0.32 11.24 -10.34
C VAL A 55 1.18 11.44 -10.26
N LEU A 56 1.97 10.38 -10.31
CA LEU A 56 3.43 10.49 -10.28
C LEU A 56 3.96 11.14 -11.55
N LYS A 57 4.91 12.03 -11.37
CA LYS A 57 5.69 12.59 -12.47
C LYS A 57 6.57 11.50 -13.09
N LYS A 58 6.98 11.71 -14.33
CA LYS A 58 8.04 10.91 -14.94
C LYS A 58 9.27 10.94 -14.02
N GLU A 59 9.86 9.78 -13.80
CA GLU A 59 10.97 9.57 -12.86
C GLU A 59 10.59 9.68 -11.38
N GLY A 60 9.29 9.81 -11.07
CA GLY A 60 8.79 9.75 -9.71
C GLY A 60 8.83 8.34 -9.11
N PHE A 61 8.80 8.25 -7.80
CA PHE A 61 8.96 7.00 -7.07
C PHE A 61 7.69 6.58 -6.33
N LEU A 62 7.48 5.27 -6.26
CA LEU A 62 6.50 4.64 -5.40
C LEU A 62 7.24 3.83 -4.32
N LEU A 63 6.96 4.12 -3.06
CA LEU A 63 7.36 3.27 -1.94
C LEU A 63 6.10 2.57 -1.42
N LEU A 64 6.04 1.26 -1.64
CA LEU A 64 4.87 0.46 -1.29
C LEU A 64 5.27 -0.69 -0.39
N SER A 65 4.60 -0.81 0.75
CA SER A 65 4.62 -2.04 1.53
C SER A 65 3.19 -2.47 1.80
N ASP A 66 2.86 -3.71 1.44
CA ASP A 66 1.50 -4.19 1.51
C ASP A 66 1.42 -5.71 1.61
N LEU A 67 0.24 -6.18 1.96
CA LEU A 67 -0.08 -7.59 1.90
C LEU A 67 -0.09 -8.06 0.44
N ASP A 68 0.46 -9.25 0.23
CA ASP A 68 0.72 -9.78 -1.10
C ASP A 68 0.24 -11.24 -1.17
N THR A 69 -0.67 -11.49 -2.09
CA THR A 69 -1.18 -12.85 -2.39
C THR A 69 -0.33 -13.57 -3.44
N GLY A 70 0.79 -12.97 -3.87
CA GLY A 70 1.72 -13.55 -4.82
C GLY A 70 1.80 -12.83 -6.16
N ASN A 71 1.00 -11.77 -6.37
CA ASN A 71 0.93 -11.06 -7.65
C ASN A 71 1.18 -9.55 -7.56
N LEU A 72 1.61 -9.05 -6.41
CA LEU A 72 1.82 -7.60 -6.22
C LEU A 72 2.89 -7.04 -7.14
N LEU A 73 4.02 -7.73 -7.26
CA LEU A 73 5.11 -7.36 -8.16
C LEU A 73 4.62 -7.28 -9.62
N GLU A 74 3.92 -8.31 -10.07
CA GLU A 74 3.40 -8.38 -11.42
C GLU A 74 2.40 -7.25 -11.71
N MET A 75 1.50 -6.97 -10.77
CA MET A 75 0.55 -5.86 -10.91
C MET A 75 1.27 -4.52 -11.04
N ALA A 76 2.31 -4.29 -10.24
CA ALA A 76 3.09 -3.06 -10.30
C ALA A 76 3.81 -2.92 -11.65
N GLU A 77 4.42 -3.98 -12.14
CA GLU A 77 5.08 -3.99 -13.45
C GLU A 77 4.09 -3.77 -14.60
N GLN A 78 2.93 -4.43 -14.55
CA GLN A 78 1.87 -4.25 -15.56
C GLN A 78 1.29 -2.84 -15.56
N THR A 79 1.29 -2.17 -14.42
CA THR A 79 0.86 -0.77 -14.30
C THR A 79 1.83 0.18 -15.02
N GLY A 80 3.08 -0.20 -15.12
CA GLY A 80 4.12 0.58 -15.80
C GLY A 80 5.32 0.93 -14.93
N PHE A 81 5.35 0.47 -13.68
CA PHE A 81 6.49 0.74 -12.80
C PHE A 81 7.69 -0.14 -13.17
N THR A 82 8.86 0.47 -13.15
CA THR A 82 10.13 -0.26 -13.12
C THR A 82 10.47 -0.54 -11.67
N ILE A 83 10.58 -1.80 -11.30
CA ILE A 83 10.83 -2.19 -9.90
C ILE A 83 12.33 -2.14 -9.62
N LEU A 84 12.72 -1.25 -8.73
CA LEU A 84 14.13 -1.04 -8.36
C LEU A 84 14.56 -1.93 -7.19
N ARG A 85 13.60 -2.25 -6.30
CA ARG A 85 13.86 -3.08 -5.13
C ARG A 85 12.60 -3.82 -4.71
N GLN A 86 12.77 -5.05 -4.29
CA GLN A 86 11.73 -5.88 -3.69
C GLN A 86 12.28 -6.60 -2.47
N GLU A 87 11.54 -6.57 -1.37
CA GLU A 87 11.89 -7.30 -0.17
C GLU A 87 10.67 -8.03 0.38
N ASP A 88 10.87 -9.29 0.76
CA ASP A 88 9.89 -10.05 1.52
C ASP A 88 10.07 -9.73 3.00
N GLN A 89 9.10 -9.02 3.58
CA GLN A 89 9.11 -8.63 4.99
C GLN A 89 8.08 -9.40 5.82
N THR A 90 7.68 -10.57 5.35
CA THR A 90 6.61 -11.36 5.98
C THR A 90 6.92 -11.70 7.44
N LEU A 91 8.16 -12.06 7.75
CA LEU A 91 8.54 -12.38 9.13
C LEU A 91 8.45 -11.17 10.05
N LEU A 92 8.96 -10.03 9.61
CA LEU A 92 8.90 -8.78 10.38
C LEU A 92 7.46 -8.33 10.58
N TRP A 93 6.63 -8.45 9.56
CA TRP A 93 5.21 -8.13 9.64
C TRP A 93 4.48 -9.03 10.64
N ARG A 94 4.73 -10.33 10.61
CA ARG A 94 4.14 -11.28 11.57
C ARG A 94 4.54 -10.99 13.00
N GLU A 95 5.81 -10.68 13.24
CA GLU A 95 6.30 -10.29 14.56
C GLU A 95 5.61 -9.01 15.06
N TYR A 96 5.48 -8.02 14.21
CA TYR A 96 4.77 -6.77 14.51
C TYR A 96 3.32 -7.04 14.92
N TYR A 97 2.60 -7.86 14.17
CA TYR A 97 1.20 -8.19 14.46
C TYR A 97 1.05 -9.00 15.74
N LEU A 98 1.91 -9.96 15.98
CA LEU A 98 1.90 -10.73 17.22
C LEU A 98 2.13 -9.84 18.45
N GLU A 99 3.07 -8.91 18.36
CA GLU A 99 3.34 -7.94 19.41
C GLU A 99 2.15 -6.99 19.62
N ALA A 100 1.55 -6.50 18.53
CA ALA A 100 0.39 -5.62 18.59
C ALA A 100 -0.83 -6.31 19.22
N ILE A 101 -1.07 -7.58 18.90
CA ILE A 101 -2.12 -8.40 19.51
C ILE A 101 -1.86 -8.58 20.99
N TRP A 102 -0.62 -8.89 21.38
CA TRP A 102 -0.21 -9.10 22.76
C TRP A 102 -0.42 -7.83 23.62
N ASN A 103 -0.18 -6.66 23.03
CA ASN A 103 -0.30 -5.36 23.71
C ASN A 103 -1.67 -4.71 23.57
N ASP A 104 -2.69 -5.41 23.06
CA ASP A 104 -4.05 -4.89 22.78
C ASP A 104 -4.05 -3.62 21.91
N SER A 105 -3.00 -3.37 21.16
CA SER A 105 -2.88 -2.19 20.30
C SER A 105 -3.42 -2.42 18.89
N PHE A 106 -3.94 -3.62 18.62
CA PHE A 106 -4.40 -4.03 17.30
C PHE A 106 -5.89 -4.37 17.27
N CYS A 107 -6.58 -3.99 16.18
CA CYS A 107 -7.97 -4.39 15.98
C CYS A 107 -8.04 -5.86 15.56
N CYS A 108 -8.37 -6.73 16.52
CA CYS A 108 -8.45 -8.18 16.30
C CYS A 108 -9.46 -8.58 15.22
N GLU A 109 -10.45 -7.73 14.93
CA GLU A 109 -11.47 -8.02 13.93
C GLU A 109 -10.93 -7.98 12.50
N GLU A 110 -10.09 -7.00 12.18
CA GLU A 110 -9.43 -6.92 10.87
C GLU A 110 -8.54 -8.12 10.61
N TYR A 111 -7.78 -8.54 11.61
CA TYR A 111 -6.92 -9.71 11.52
C TYR A 111 -7.74 -11.01 11.35
N LYS A 112 -8.83 -11.14 12.09
CA LYS A 112 -9.74 -12.28 11.95
C LYS A 112 -10.39 -12.34 10.58
N LEU A 113 -10.80 -11.20 10.03
CA LEU A 113 -11.34 -11.11 8.68
C LEU A 113 -10.30 -11.54 7.64
N LEU A 114 -9.07 -11.05 7.77
CA LEU A 114 -7.97 -11.45 6.91
C LEU A 114 -7.68 -12.95 6.98
N GLN A 115 -7.63 -13.51 8.17
CA GLN A 115 -7.43 -14.95 8.35
C GLN A 115 -8.57 -15.78 7.76
N LYS A 116 -9.81 -15.34 7.94
CA LYS A 116 -10.99 -16.03 7.42
C LYS A 116 -11.03 -15.99 5.89
N GLU A 117 -10.75 -14.83 5.29
CA GLU A 117 -10.81 -14.62 3.85
C GLU A 117 -9.66 -15.33 3.12
N TYR A 118 -8.48 -15.41 3.73
CA TYR A 118 -7.27 -15.98 3.13
C TYR A 118 -6.84 -17.31 3.77
N LYS A 119 -7.75 -17.99 4.43
CA LYS A 119 -7.48 -19.31 5.02
C LYS A 119 -6.99 -20.30 3.96
N GLY A 120 -5.78 -20.83 4.17
CA GLY A 120 -5.15 -21.76 3.23
C GLY A 120 -4.38 -21.11 2.09
N LYS A 121 -4.42 -19.78 1.94
CA LYS A 121 -3.59 -19.04 0.99
C LYS A 121 -2.34 -18.51 1.69
N LYS A 122 -1.22 -18.55 0.97
CA LYS A 122 0.05 -18.03 1.48
C LYS A 122 0.04 -16.50 1.36
N LEU A 123 -0.27 -15.83 2.45
CA LEU A 123 -0.24 -14.39 2.53
C LEU A 123 1.17 -13.93 2.91
N ARG A 124 1.74 -13.03 2.12
CA ARG A 124 3.06 -12.42 2.33
C ARG A 124 2.89 -10.94 2.60
N TYR A 125 3.94 -10.34 3.13
CA TYR A 125 4.07 -8.89 3.24
C TYR A 125 5.30 -8.46 2.45
N THR A 126 5.09 -7.65 1.42
CA THR A 126 6.12 -7.31 0.44
C THR A 126 6.33 -5.80 0.40
N MET A 127 7.59 -5.38 0.37
CA MET A 127 7.99 -4.01 0.12
C MET A 127 8.50 -3.88 -1.32
N LEU A 128 8.02 -2.86 -2.02
CA LEU A 128 8.45 -2.53 -3.38
C LEU A 128 8.92 -1.08 -3.45
N VAL A 129 9.98 -0.86 -4.19
CA VAL A 129 10.37 0.47 -4.65
C VAL A 129 10.21 0.48 -6.16
N GLY A 130 9.28 1.29 -6.66
CA GLY A 130 9.00 1.43 -8.08
C GLY A 130 9.32 2.83 -8.58
N ARG A 131 9.59 2.93 -9.87
CA ARG A 131 9.86 4.19 -10.56
C ARG A 131 8.99 4.28 -11.81
N LYS A 132 8.39 5.43 -12.02
CA LYS A 132 7.69 5.74 -13.27
C LYS A 132 8.70 6.27 -14.28
N GLU A 133 8.91 5.53 -15.34
CA GLU A 133 9.82 5.93 -16.42
C GLU A 133 9.12 6.51 -17.65
#